data_dbea047f11a0587c672548637d03d12c
#
_entry.id   dbea047f11a0587c672548637d03d12c
#
_cell.length_a   1.000
_cell.length_b   1.000
_cell.length_c   1.000
_cell.angle_alpha   90.00
_cell.angle_beta   90.00
_cell.angle_gamma   90.00
#
_symmetry.space_group_name_H-M   'P 1'
#
loop_
_entity.id
_entity.type
_entity.pdbx_description
1 polymer ?
#
loop_
_entity_poly.entity_id
_entity_poly.type
_entity_poly.pdbx_seq_one_letter_code
_entity_poly.pdbx_strand_id
1 'polypeptide(L)'
;MKFGLNSLKLLKVLIYPICLSGFILDINLFNQDINANQKLKPAIEEDLYLYKGMGASYLCIASKAGIEFEKAIGVATATYVQVLEGKHGGQIKELGDKKLEREKLFAGANFQIVETALKYCPESIPEDVTKTVNKILIDNQPIKKNKKKR
;
A
#
# COMPACT_ATOMS: atom_id res chain seq x y z
N MET A 1 -4.23 -46.11 -17.63
CA MET A 1 -3.25 -46.29 -16.54
C MET A 1 -3.89 -45.77 -15.25
N LYS A 2 -4.24 -46.65 -14.32
CA LYS A 2 -4.83 -46.30 -13.03
C LYS A 2 -3.67 -46.06 -12.05
N PHE A 3 -3.32 -44.82 -11.78
CA PHE A 3 -2.43 -44.49 -10.68
C PHE A 3 -3.21 -44.57 -9.38
N GLY A 4 -2.83 -45.55 -8.55
CA GLY A 4 -3.58 -45.97 -7.39
C GLY A 4 -3.58 -44.92 -6.26
N LEU A 5 -4.76 -44.83 -5.68
CA LEU A 5 -5.12 -43.97 -4.53
C LEU A 5 -4.28 -44.24 -3.25
N ASN A 6 -3.38 -45.21 -3.26
CA ASN A 6 -2.57 -45.60 -2.11
C ASN A 6 -1.32 -44.74 -1.87
N SER A 7 -0.85 -44.04 -2.90
CA SER A 7 0.34 -43.17 -2.76
C SER A 7 0.07 -41.93 -1.89
N LEU A 8 -1.17 -41.43 -1.89
CA LEU A 8 -1.56 -40.25 -1.12
C LEU A 8 -1.67 -40.52 0.39
N LYS A 9 -1.97 -41.74 0.79
CA LYS A 9 -2.05 -42.13 2.21
C LYS A 9 -0.68 -42.37 2.84
N LEU A 10 0.29 -42.86 2.07
CA LEU A 10 1.67 -43.00 2.54
C LEU A 10 2.37 -41.65 2.75
N LEU A 11 2.07 -40.64 1.90
CA LEU A 11 2.62 -39.30 2.02
C LEU A 11 2.14 -38.60 3.30
N LYS A 12 0.87 -38.82 3.68
CA LYS A 12 0.31 -38.25 4.93
C LYS A 12 0.92 -38.83 6.21
N VAL A 13 1.33 -40.08 6.20
CA VAL A 13 1.90 -40.75 7.38
C VAL A 13 3.38 -40.35 7.60
N LEU A 14 4.10 -39.99 6.51
CA LEU A 14 5.53 -39.63 6.60
C LEU A 14 5.72 -38.13 6.95
N ILE A 15 4.76 -37.24 6.62
CA ILE A 15 4.90 -35.82 6.87
C ILE A 15 4.48 -35.43 8.31
N TYR A 16 3.57 -36.18 8.92
CA TYR A 16 3.00 -35.86 10.23
C TYR A 16 3.99 -35.88 11.42
N PRO A 17 4.95 -36.85 11.52
CA PRO A 17 5.91 -36.83 12.64
C PRO A 17 7.02 -35.80 12.49
N ILE A 18 7.30 -35.28 11.26
CA ILE A 18 8.37 -34.29 11.04
C ILE A 18 7.91 -32.89 11.47
N CYS A 19 6.60 -32.59 11.35
CA CYS A 19 6.05 -31.29 11.79
C CYS A 19 5.91 -31.19 13.32
N LEU A 20 5.79 -32.32 14.06
CA LEU A 20 5.65 -32.25 15.52
C LEU A 20 6.98 -32.13 16.28
N SER A 21 8.08 -32.57 15.71
CA SER A 21 9.40 -32.52 16.38
C SER A 21 10.16 -31.21 16.12
N GLY A 22 9.78 -30.41 15.08
CA GLY A 22 10.41 -29.14 14.75
C GLY A 22 9.81 -27.92 15.45
N PHE A 23 8.63 -28.04 16.07
CA PHE A 23 7.88 -26.88 16.53
C PHE A 23 8.14 -26.45 17.98
N ILE A 24 9.02 -27.14 18.71
CA ILE A 24 9.23 -26.85 20.13
C ILE A 24 10.48 -25.99 20.36
N LEU A 25 11.34 -25.77 19.35
CA LEU A 25 12.62 -25.08 19.55
C LEU A 25 12.66 -23.60 19.20
N ASP A 26 11.61 -23.04 18.55
CA ASP A 26 11.67 -21.66 18.04
C ASP A 26 10.69 -20.66 18.66
N ILE A 27 10.03 -21.01 19.77
CA ILE A 27 9.13 -20.05 20.46
C ILE A 27 9.91 -18.90 21.12
N ASN A 28 11.20 -19.03 21.32
CA ASN A 28 12.05 -17.97 21.91
C ASN A 28 12.57 -16.93 20.89
N LEU A 29 12.43 -17.18 19.57
CA LEU A 29 12.87 -16.20 18.55
C LEU A 29 11.81 -15.13 18.24
N PHE A 30 10.56 -15.31 18.69
CA PHE A 30 9.49 -14.33 18.49
C PHE A 30 9.31 -13.33 19.64
N ASN A 31 10.07 -13.45 20.72
CA ASN A 31 10.20 -12.39 21.72
C ASN A 31 11.25 -11.37 21.26
N GLN A 32 11.09 -10.80 20.08
CA GLN A 32 11.64 -9.48 19.85
C GLN A 32 10.78 -8.54 20.71
N ASP A 33 11.39 -8.06 21.79
CA ASP A 33 10.88 -6.96 22.57
C ASP A 33 10.43 -5.87 21.58
N ILE A 34 9.11 -5.77 21.38
CA ILE A 34 8.52 -4.61 20.73
C ILE A 34 8.77 -3.50 21.73
N ASN A 35 9.89 -2.84 21.55
CA ASN A 35 10.31 -1.70 22.34
C ASN A 35 9.25 -0.61 22.11
N ALA A 36 8.21 -0.60 22.94
CA ALA A 36 7.05 0.30 22.88
C ALA A 36 7.46 1.79 22.98
N ASN A 37 8.78 2.05 23.06
CA ASN A 37 9.36 3.39 23.22
C ASN A 37 10.18 3.83 22.00
N GLN A 38 10.10 3.13 20.86
CA GLN A 38 10.79 3.56 19.66
C GLN A 38 10.07 4.78 19.07
N LYS A 39 10.67 5.97 19.21
CA LYS A 39 10.15 7.20 18.60
C LYS A 39 10.02 6.98 17.09
N LEU A 40 8.80 6.93 16.61
CA LEU A 40 8.51 6.74 15.18
C LEU A 40 9.10 7.89 14.38
N LYS A 41 9.74 7.56 13.25
CA LYS A 41 10.28 8.58 12.34
C LYS A 41 9.21 8.99 11.34
N PRO A 42 9.04 10.30 11.08
CA PRO A 42 8.16 10.77 10.00
C PRO A 42 8.49 10.11 8.66
N ALA A 43 7.48 9.85 7.84
CA ALA A 43 7.68 9.35 6.48
C ALA A 43 8.42 10.39 5.66
N ILE A 44 9.42 9.95 4.90
CA ILE A 44 10.17 10.78 3.95
C ILE A 44 9.63 10.55 2.52
N GLU A 45 10.09 11.34 1.55
CA GLU A 45 9.62 11.28 0.16
C GLU A 45 9.73 9.87 -0.44
N GLU A 46 10.83 9.15 -0.16
CA GLU A 46 11.04 7.78 -0.63
C GLU A 46 10.03 6.79 -0.08
N ASP A 47 9.65 6.94 1.20
CA ASP A 47 8.57 6.12 1.80
C ASP A 47 7.24 6.38 1.09
N LEU A 48 6.89 7.65 0.88
CA LEU A 48 5.65 8.04 0.19
C LEU A 48 5.63 7.54 -1.26
N TYR A 49 6.78 7.64 -1.95
CA TYR A 49 6.92 7.12 -3.31
C TYR A 49 6.66 5.62 -3.38
N LEU A 50 7.24 4.85 -2.43
CA LEU A 50 7.02 3.41 -2.33
C LEU A 50 5.54 3.10 -2.07
N TYR A 51 4.92 3.75 -1.09
CA TYR A 51 3.55 3.41 -0.68
C TYR A 51 2.52 3.77 -1.76
N LYS A 52 2.63 4.93 -2.41
CA LYS A 52 1.75 5.28 -3.55
C LYS A 52 1.96 4.34 -4.74
N GLY A 53 3.20 3.93 -5.01
CA GLY A 53 3.51 2.98 -6.07
C GLY A 53 2.89 1.60 -5.83
N MET A 54 2.98 1.09 -4.59
CA MET A 54 2.33 -0.16 -4.19
C MET A 54 0.80 -0.06 -4.30
N GLY A 55 0.22 1.04 -3.83
CA GLY A 55 -1.23 1.29 -3.91
C GLY A 55 -1.72 1.36 -5.35
N ALA A 56 -1.01 2.06 -6.23
CA ALA A 56 -1.32 2.15 -7.66
C ALA A 56 -1.19 0.79 -8.35
N SER A 57 -0.13 0.03 -8.06
CA SER A 57 0.05 -1.32 -8.60
C SER A 57 -1.09 -2.25 -8.19
N TYR A 58 -1.49 -2.20 -6.91
CA TYR A 58 -2.65 -2.95 -6.43
C TYR A 58 -3.92 -2.57 -7.20
N LEU A 59 -4.20 -1.27 -7.37
CA LEU A 59 -5.37 -0.78 -8.10
C LEU A 59 -5.40 -1.28 -9.55
N CYS A 60 -4.27 -1.22 -10.26
CA CYS A 60 -4.14 -1.73 -11.63
C CYS A 60 -4.41 -3.25 -11.70
N ILE A 61 -3.87 -4.03 -10.77
CA ILE A 61 -4.04 -5.49 -10.73
C ILE A 61 -5.48 -5.85 -10.36
N ALA A 62 -6.05 -5.18 -9.37
CA ALA A 62 -7.42 -5.38 -8.92
C ALA A 62 -8.43 -5.11 -10.05
N SER A 63 -8.24 -4.04 -10.81
CA SER A 63 -9.05 -3.73 -12.00
C SER A 63 -8.99 -4.86 -13.04
N LYS A 64 -7.81 -5.36 -13.36
CA LYS A 64 -7.63 -6.51 -14.28
C LYS A 64 -8.29 -7.79 -13.77
N ALA A 65 -8.40 -7.94 -12.46
CA ALA A 65 -9.08 -9.06 -11.81
C ALA A 65 -10.61 -8.85 -11.71
N GLY A 66 -11.15 -7.75 -12.27
CA GLY A 66 -12.58 -7.46 -12.24
C GLY A 66 -13.09 -6.92 -10.91
N ILE A 67 -12.20 -6.45 -10.02
CA ILE A 67 -12.60 -5.80 -8.78
C ILE A 67 -13.02 -4.35 -9.09
N GLU A 68 -14.18 -3.95 -8.59
CA GLU A 68 -14.72 -2.61 -8.77
C GLU A 68 -13.76 -1.54 -8.23
N PHE A 69 -13.65 -0.42 -8.94
CA PHE A 69 -12.75 0.68 -8.62
C PHE A 69 -12.86 1.15 -7.16
N GLU A 70 -14.09 1.40 -6.69
CA GLU A 70 -14.34 1.90 -5.33
C GLU A 70 -13.82 0.95 -4.25
N LYS A 71 -13.97 -0.35 -4.46
CA LYS A 71 -13.44 -1.36 -3.54
C LYS A 71 -11.92 -1.42 -3.58
N ALA A 72 -11.35 -1.40 -4.78
CA ALA A 72 -9.90 -1.49 -4.96
C ALA A 72 -9.19 -0.26 -4.38
N ILE A 73 -9.67 0.95 -4.69
CA ILE A 73 -9.07 2.19 -4.17
C ILE A 73 -9.25 2.30 -2.66
N GLY A 74 -10.40 1.87 -2.12
CA GLY A 74 -10.64 1.84 -0.68
C GLY A 74 -9.62 0.99 0.07
N VAL A 75 -9.34 -0.24 -0.41
CA VAL A 75 -8.33 -1.14 0.17
C VAL A 75 -6.93 -0.55 0.04
N ALA A 76 -6.56 -0.06 -1.15
CA ALA A 76 -5.24 0.53 -1.39
C ALA A 76 -4.98 1.72 -0.47
N THR A 77 -5.95 2.63 -0.36
CA THR A 77 -5.86 3.83 0.49
C THR A 77 -5.78 3.46 1.97
N ALA A 78 -6.63 2.53 2.43
CA ALA A 78 -6.61 2.09 3.82
C ALA A 78 -5.25 1.46 4.19
N THR A 79 -4.69 0.63 3.31
CA THR A 79 -3.38 0.01 3.50
C THR A 79 -2.28 1.06 3.59
N TYR A 80 -2.27 2.05 2.69
CA TYR A 80 -1.30 3.14 2.72
C TYR A 80 -1.37 3.93 4.04
N VAL A 81 -2.57 4.33 4.44
CA VAL A 81 -2.78 5.08 5.69
C VAL A 81 -2.36 4.26 6.90
N GLN A 82 -2.68 2.96 6.93
CA GLN A 82 -2.29 2.08 8.04
C GLN A 82 -0.77 1.98 8.17
N VAL A 83 -0.03 1.93 7.07
CA VAL A 83 1.44 1.95 7.09
C VAL A 83 1.96 3.30 7.59
N LEU A 84 1.40 4.42 7.13
CA LEU A 84 1.77 5.76 7.63
C LEU A 84 1.53 5.90 9.13
N GLU A 85 0.39 5.43 9.63
CA GLU A 85 0.09 5.49 11.06
C GLU A 85 0.98 4.54 11.88
N GLY A 86 1.13 3.29 11.43
CA GLY A 86 1.88 2.25 12.16
C GLY A 86 3.37 2.47 12.17
N LYS A 87 3.97 2.82 11.03
CA LYS A 87 5.41 2.96 10.89
C LYS A 87 5.92 4.37 11.16
N HIS A 88 5.10 5.39 10.87
CA HIS A 88 5.50 6.80 10.90
C HIS A 88 4.65 7.66 11.86
N GLY A 89 3.74 7.06 12.62
CA GLY A 89 2.87 7.79 13.55
C GLY A 89 1.92 8.79 12.87
N GLY A 90 1.67 8.63 11.57
CA GLY A 90 0.87 9.57 10.78
C GLY A 90 1.58 10.89 10.49
N GLN A 91 2.92 10.91 10.59
CA GLN A 91 3.76 12.09 10.33
C GLN A 91 4.43 12.00 8.97
N ILE A 92 4.47 13.13 8.26
CA ILE A 92 5.16 13.29 6.97
C ILE A 92 6.17 14.42 7.14
N LYS A 93 7.44 14.15 6.86
CA LYS A 93 8.56 15.06 7.11
C LYS A 93 8.39 16.41 6.43
N GLU A 94 7.94 16.42 5.18
CA GLU A 94 7.75 17.64 4.38
C GLU A 94 6.61 18.53 4.89
N LEU A 95 5.67 17.95 5.66
CA LEU A 95 4.54 18.67 6.27
C LEU A 95 4.79 19.07 7.73
N GLY A 96 6.00 18.81 8.22
CA GLY A 96 6.46 19.12 9.58
C GLY A 96 6.16 18.01 10.58
N ASP A 97 6.50 18.26 11.85
CA ASP A 97 6.50 17.24 12.92
C ASP A 97 5.09 16.93 13.48
N LYS A 98 4.04 17.49 12.89
CA LYS A 98 2.67 17.29 13.38
C LYS A 98 2.09 15.99 12.83
N LYS A 99 1.47 15.22 13.70
CA LYS A 99 0.62 14.11 13.28
C LYS A 99 -0.55 14.66 12.47
N LEU A 100 -0.76 14.12 11.29
CA LEU A 100 -1.91 14.48 10.45
C LEU A 100 -3.18 13.78 10.92
N GLU A 101 -4.30 14.47 10.78
CA GLU A 101 -5.62 13.89 10.98
C GLU A 101 -5.86 12.76 9.98
N ARG A 102 -6.54 11.72 10.43
CA ARG A 102 -6.76 10.50 9.64
C ARG A 102 -7.45 10.79 8.30
N GLU A 103 -8.42 11.67 8.29
CA GLU A 103 -9.15 12.11 7.09
C GLU A 103 -8.21 12.75 6.07
N LYS A 104 -7.25 13.55 6.51
CA LYS A 104 -6.23 14.17 5.64
C LYS A 104 -5.28 13.13 5.07
N LEU A 105 -4.90 12.13 5.88
CA LEU A 105 -4.09 11.02 5.40
C LEU A 105 -4.83 10.21 4.33
N PHE A 106 -6.13 9.92 4.54
CA PHE A 106 -6.96 9.22 3.55
C PHE A 106 -7.11 10.01 2.26
N ALA A 107 -7.42 11.30 2.33
CA ALA A 107 -7.57 12.16 1.15
C ALA A 107 -6.26 12.24 0.36
N GLY A 108 -5.13 12.47 1.05
CA GLY A 108 -3.82 12.54 0.42
C GLY A 108 -3.37 11.22 -0.21
N ALA A 109 -3.53 10.10 0.50
CA ALA A 109 -3.19 8.77 0.01
C ALA A 109 -4.04 8.39 -1.22
N ASN A 110 -5.36 8.62 -1.16
CA ASN A 110 -6.27 8.38 -2.27
C ASN A 110 -5.82 9.15 -3.53
N PHE A 111 -5.60 10.46 -3.39
CA PHE A 111 -5.15 11.30 -4.49
C PHE A 111 -3.83 10.81 -5.08
N GLN A 112 -2.82 10.51 -4.26
CA GLN A 112 -1.50 10.06 -4.71
C GLN A 112 -1.55 8.70 -5.42
N ILE A 113 -2.38 7.77 -4.94
CA ILE A 113 -2.57 6.46 -5.56
C ILE A 113 -3.21 6.63 -6.95
N VAL A 114 -4.30 7.41 -7.05
CA VAL A 114 -5.00 7.62 -8.32
C VAL A 114 -4.11 8.38 -9.31
N GLU A 115 -3.44 9.46 -8.89
CA GLU A 115 -2.49 10.19 -9.73
C GLU A 115 -1.39 9.26 -10.28
N THR A 116 -0.91 8.35 -9.44
CA THR A 116 0.13 7.39 -9.83
C THR A 116 -0.44 6.33 -10.79
N ALA A 117 -1.62 5.79 -10.51
CA ALA A 117 -2.29 4.80 -11.35
C ALA A 117 -2.65 5.35 -12.73
N LEU A 118 -3.01 6.62 -12.85
CA LEU A 118 -3.24 7.28 -14.14
C LEU A 118 -2.03 7.26 -15.07
N LYS A 119 -0.82 7.11 -14.54
CA LYS A 119 0.42 7.00 -15.32
C LYS A 119 0.69 5.58 -15.81
N TYR A 120 0.18 4.56 -15.11
CA TYR A 120 0.48 3.14 -15.38
C TYR A 120 -0.68 2.35 -15.97
N CYS A 121 -1.91 2.68 -15.61
CA CYS A 121 -3.12 1.97 -16.03
C CYS A 121 -4.34 2.93 -16.12
N PRO A 122 -4.27 3.97 -16.98
CA PRO A 122 -5.32 4.97 -17.07
C PRO A 122 -6.70 4.37 -17.38
N GLU A 123 -6.73 3.26 -18.11
CA GLU A 123 -7.95 2.52 -18.44
C GLU A 123 -8.66 1.92 -17.23
N SER A 124 -7.95 1.79 -16.11
CA SER A 124 -8.51 1.26 -14.85
C SER A 124 -9.18 2.33 -13.99
N ILE A 125 -9.10 3.60 -14.39
CA ILE A 125 -9.60 4.73 -13.62
C ILE A 125 -10.86 5.29 -14.28
N PRO A 126 -11.98 5.45 -13.54
CA PRO A 126 -13.21 6.06 -14.07
C PRO A 126 -12.96 7.47 -14.62
N GLU A 127 -13.69 7.83 -15.67
CA GLU A 127 -13.46 9.09 -16.40
C GLU A 127 -13.72 10.34 -15.53
N ASP A 128 -14.73 10.29 -14.67
CA ASP A 128 -15.07 11.36 -13.74
C ASP A 128 -13.99 11.58 -12.68
N VAL A 129 -13.39 10.49 -12.18
CA VAL A 129 -12.26 10.52 -11.26
C VAL A 129 -11.03 11.10 -11.97
N THR A 130 -10.75 10.68 -13.19
CA THR A 130 -9.67 11.21 -14.03
C THR A 130 -9.81 12.71 -14.24
N LYS A 131 -11.00 13.20 -14.58
CA LYS A 131 -11.29 14.64 -14.75
C LYS A 131 -11.04 15.41 -13.45
N THR A 132 -11.48 14.86 -12.33
CA THR A 132 -11.32 15.48 -11.00
C THR A 132 -9.84 15.62 -10.63
N VAL A 133 -9.06 14.55 -10.78
CA VAL A 133 -7.62 14.57 -10.47
C VAL A 133 -6.89 15.54 -11.38
N ASN A 134 -7.15 15.52 -12.68
CA ASN A 134 -6.53 16.44 -13.64
C ASN A 134 -6.84 17.91 -13.32
N LYS A 135 -8.06 18.24 -12.90
CA LYS A 135 -8.42 19.57 -12.46
C LYS A 135 -7.60 20.02 -11.26
N ILE A 136 -7.49 19.17 -10.23
CA ILE A 136 -6.67 19.46 -9.03
C ILE A 136 -5.20 19.69 -9.42
N LEU A 137 -4.65 18.89 -10.33
CA LEU A 137 -3.27 19.03 -10.79
C LEU A 137 -3.04 20.35 -11.53
N ILE A 138 -4.01 20.81 -12.34
CA ILE A 138 -3.94 22.09 -13.05
C ILE A 138 -4.02 23.26 -12.07
N ASP A 139 -4.97 23.21 -11.14
CA ASP A 139 -5.21 24.28 -10.15
C ASP A 139 -4.01 24.46 -9.20
N ASN A 140 -3.26 23.40 -8.92
CA ASN A 140 -2.08 23.41 -8.06
C ASN A 140 -0.77 23.71 -8.81
N GLN A 141 -0.78 23.91 -10.14
CA GLN A 141 0.44 24.29 -10.86
C GLN A 141 0.87 25.71 -10.48
N PRO A 142 2.15 25.92 -10.13
CA PRO A 142 2.65 27.27 -9.86
C PRO A 142 2.47 28.12 -11.13
N ILE A 143 1.78 29.24 -10.99
CA ILE A 143 1.58 30.21 -12.08
C ILE A 143 2.96 30.59 -12.63
N LYS A 144 3.31 30.08 -13.82
CA LYS A 144 4.50 30.53 -14.55
C LYS A 144 4.34 32.00 -14.84
N LYS A 145 4.89 32.88 -13.98
CA LYS A 145 5.00 34.29 -14.27
C LYS A 145 5.81 34.43 -15.57
N ASN A 146 5.13 34.67 -16.68
CA ASN A 146 5.78 35.02 -17.93
C ASN A 146 6.61 36.31 -17.67
N LYS A 147 7.92 36.14 -17.50
CA LYS A 147 8.86 37.26 -17.60
C LYS A 147 8.82 37.75 -19.06
N LYS A 148 7.95 38.69 -19.35
CA LYS A 148 7.99 39.49 -20.57
C LYS A 148 9.33 40.21 -20.59
N LYS A 149 10.28 39.71 -21.40
CA LYS A 149 11.53 40.46 -21.71
C LYS A 149 11.11 41.78 -22.35
N ARG A 150 11.40 42.87 -21.68
CA ARG A 150 11.53 44.19 -22.32
C ARG A 150 12.97 44.35 -22.78
#